data_468762d9e3610003eedc86750087ff05
#
_entry.id   468762d9e3610003eedc86750087ff05
#
_cell.length_a   1.000
_cell.length_b   1.000
_cell.length_c   1.000
_cell.angle_alpha   90.00
_cell.angle_beta   90.00
_cell.angle_gamma   90.00
#
_symmetry.space_group_name_H-M   'P 1'
#
loop_
_entity.id
_entity.type
_entity.pdbx_description
1 polymer ?
#
loop_
_entity_poly.entity_id
_entity_poly.type
_entity_poly.pdbx_seq_one_letter_code
_entity_poly.pdbx_strand_id
1 'polypeptide(L)'
;SIMIDHEEITKMRRSKMAVFRRNNIGLIFQDFNLLESLNVKDNILLPLILENRIEDSEEKLKQIAEVLSIADIMGKSVTDISGGQKQRVAIARALINTPQIILADEPTGNLDSKSTENVMEYLVDINRKFKITLVMVTHDSYAASFCDKVILLKDGIQFLEIEKNNKSNSTFLKDIYELLKQIGGE
;
A
#
# COMPACT_ATOMS: atom_id res chain seq x y z
N SER A 1 13.60 16.51 8.97
CA SER A 1 13.19 16.77 7.57
C SER A 1 12.77 15.46 6.92
N ILE A 2 11.81 15.53 5.99
CA ILE A 2 11.38 14.38 5.17
C ILE A 2 11.63 14.78 3.71
N MET A 3 12.39 13.93 3.02
CA MET A 3 12.75 14.11 1.61
C MET A 3 12.07 13.01 0.78
N ILE A 4 11.42 13.37 -0.31
CA ILE A 4 10.93 12.42 -1.32
C ILE A 4 11.48 12.93 -2.66
N ASP A 5 12.27 12.12 -3.33
CA ASP A 5 12.88 12.40 -4.64
C ASP A 5 13.48 13.82 -4.74
N HIS A 6 14.40 14.16 -3.81
CA HIS A 6 15.06 15.46 -3.71
C HIS A 6 14.18 16.68 -3.30
N GLU A 7 12.87 16.48 -3.07
CA GLU A 7 12.00 17.53 -2.54
C GLU A 7 11.82 17.42 -1.02
N GLU A 8 12.10 18.49 -0.27
CA GLU A 8 11.89 18.52 1.17
C GLU A 8 10.42 18.88 1.46
N ILE A 9 9.61 17.85 1.73
CA ILE A 9 8.17 18.01 1.89
C ILE A 9 7.76 18.72 3.18
N THR A 10 8.59 18.66 4.22
CA THR A 10 8.32 19.32 5.51
C THR A 10 8.33 20.85 5.43
N LYS A 11 8.98 21.43 4.43
CA LYS A 11 9.04 22.89 4.19
C LYS A 11 8.00 23.40 3.18
N MET A 12 7.21 22.51 2.59
CA MET A 12 6.22 22.91 1.60
C MET A 12 5.07 23.69 2.23
N ARG A 13 4.60 24.74 1.55
CA ARG A 13 3.35 25.42 1.88
C ARG A 13 2.17 24.44 1.72
N ARG A 14 1.10 24.60 2.52
CA ARG A 14 -0.07 23.69 2.55
C ARG A 14 -0.65 23.40 1.16
N SER A 15 -0.77 24.41 0.30
CA SER A 15 -1.29 24.25 -1.07
C SER A 15 -0.37 23.39 -1.94
N LYS A 16 0.96 23.64 -1.90
CA LYS A 16 1.96 22.85 -2.63
C LYS A 16 1.99 21.41 -2.10
N MET A 17 1.92 21.23 -0.78
CA MET A 17 1.86 19.93 -0.15
C MET A 17 0.64 19.11 -0.59
N ALA A 18 -0.53 19.72 -0.73
CA ALA A 18 -1.75 19.03 -1.17
C ALA A 18 -1.60 18.50 -2.61
N VAL A 19 -1.05 19.32 -3.51
CA VAL A 19 -0.75 18.93 -4.89
C VAL A 19 0.33 17.84 -4.93
N PHE A 20 1.41 18.00 -4.15
CA PHE A 20 2.50 17.04 -4.07
C PHE A 20 1.98 15.66 -3.61
N ARG A 21 1.21 15.62 -2.51
CA ARG A 21 0.62 14.37 -2.01
C ARG A 21 -0.24 13.66 -3.05
N ARG A 22 -1.09 14.42 -3.74
CA ARG A 22 -1.98 13.85 -4.76
C ARG A 22 -1.20 13.19 -5.90
N ASN A 23 -0.11 13.80 -6.33
CA ASN A 23 0.64 13.37 -7.51
C ASN A 23 1.72 12.33 -7.20
N ASN A 24 2.27 12.35 -5.99
CA ASN A 24 3.49 11.60 -5.69
C ASN A 24 3.32 10.54 -4.59
N ILE A 25 2.19 10.56 -3.85
CA ILE A 25 1.97 9.64 -2.74
C ILE A 25 0.68 8.86 -2.96
N GLY A 26 0.79 7.53 -3.05
CA GLY A 26 -0.34 6.62 -2.95
C GLY A 26 -0.64 6.32 -1.47
N LEU A 27 -1.92 6.31 -1.09
CA LEU A 27 -2.33 5.99 0.28
C LEU A 27 -3.22 4.76 0.28
N ILE A 28 -2.88 3.80 1.14
CA ILE A 28 -3.66 2.59 1.40
C ILE A 28 -3.99 2.56 2.88
N PHE A 29 -5.27 2.43 3.23
CA PHE A 29 -5.76 2.44 4.60
C PHE A 29 -6.36 1.10 4.99
N GLN A 30 -6.41 0.82 6.28
CA GLN A 30 -7.04 -0.36 6.85
C GLN A 30 -8.55 -0.44 6.49
N ASP A 31 -9.27 0.68 6.53
CA ASP A 31 -10.70 0.76 6.24
C ASP A 31 -11.04 0.96 4.76
N PHE A 32 -10.08 0.70 3.86
CA PHE A 32 -10.19 0.84 2.41
C PHE A 32 -10.50 2.26 1.92
N ASN A 33 -11.32 3.02 2.62
CA ASN A 33 -11.80 4.37 2.30
C ASN A 33 -12.35 4.49 0.85
N LEU A 34 -13.13 3.49 0.43
CA LEU A 34 -13.82 3.49 -0.85
C LEU A 34 -15.15 4.25 -0.73
N LEU A 35 -15.52 4.96 -1.78
CA LEU A 35 -16.80 5.66 -1.86
C LEU A 35 -17.89 4.68 -2.29
N GLU A 36 -18.86 4.41 -1.42
CA GLU A 36 -19.96 3.46 -1.67
C GLU A 36 -20.91 3.93 -2.78
N SER A 37 -20.98 5.24 -3.04
CA SER A 37 -21.76 5.82 -4.13
C SER A 37 -21.16 5.59 -5.52
N LEU A 38 -19.94 5.06 -5.62
CA LEU A 38 -19.21 4.81 -6.85
C LEU A 38 -19.01 3.31 -7.05
N ASN A 39 -18.96 2.86 -8.31
CA ASN A 39 -18.52 1.51 -8.65
C ASN A 39 -17.01 1.35 -8.46
N VAL A 40 -16.49 0.13 -8.67
CA VAL A 40 -15.07 -0.19 -8.54
C VAL A 40 -14.21 0.66 -9.46
N LYS A 41 -14.55 0.74 -10.76
CA LYS A 41 -13.80 1.52 -11.75
C LYS A 41 -13.70 2.98 -11.36
N ASP A 42 -14.80 3.59 -10.96
CA ASP A 42 -14.85 5.02 -10.63
C ASP A 42 -14.10 5.32 -9.34
N ASN A 43 -14.10 4.41 -8.35
CA ASN A 43 -13.25 4.52 -7.16
C ASN A 43 -11.76 4.54 -7.53
N ILE A 44 -11.33 3.66 -8.45
CA ILE A 44 -9.94 3.60 -8.89
C ILE A 44 -9.55 4.87 -9.64
N LEU A 45 -10.43 5.36 -10.53
CA LEU A 45 -10.16 6.53 -11.37
C LEU A 45 -10.32 7.87 -10.63
N LEU A 46 -10.90 7.87 -9.43
CA LEU A 46 -11.20 9.09 -8.68
C LEU A 46 -10.05 10.11 -8.60
N PRO A 47 -8.79 9.72 -8.34
CA PRO A 47 -7.67 10.66 -8.34
C PRO A 47 -7.46 11.37 -9.68
N LEU A 48 -7.67 10.67 -10.80
CA LEU A 48 -7.54 11.23 -12.15
C LEU A 48 -8.75 12.09 -12.53
N ILE A 49 -9.96 11.70 -12.10
CA ILE A 49 -11.19 12.48 -12.30
C ILE A 49 -11.04 13.87 -11.67
N LEU A 50 -10.53 13.93 -10.44
CA LEU A 50 -10.32 15.20 -9.72
C LEU A 50 -9.27 16.12 -10.37
N GLU A 51 -8.46 15.59 -11.27
CA GLU A 51 -7.42 16.33 -12.01
C GLU A 51 -7.77 16.56 -13.48
N ASN A 52 -8.94 16.11 -13.95
CA ASN A 52 -9.31 16.11 -15.37
C ASN A 52 -8.27 15.40 -16.27
N ARG A 53 -7.72 14.28 -15.81
CA ARG A 53 -6.63 13.52 -16.48
C ARG A 53 -7.03 12.09 -16.84
N ILE A 54 -8.27 11.86 -17.24
CA ILE A 54 -8.80 10.53 -17.53
C ILE A 54 -8.35 10.01 -18.91
N GLU A 55 -8.02 10.90 -19.86
CA GLU A 55 -7.90 10.58 -21.27
C GLU A 55 -6.89 9.45 -21.57
N ASP A 56 -5.80 9.33 -20.77
CA ASP A 56 -4.75 8.30 -20.97
C ASP A 56 -4.81 7.17 -19.91
N SER A 57 -5.93 7.00 -19.22
CA SER A 57 -6.00 6.10 -18.07
C SER A 57 -6.37 4.65 -18.40
N GLU A 58 -6.93 4.36 -19.58
CA GLU A 58 -7.50 3.04 -19.89
C GLU A 58 -6.47 1.92 -19.91
N GLU A 59 -5.35 2.13 -20.62
CA GLU A 59 -4.28 1.13 -20.68
C GLU A 59 -3.68 0.86 -19.31
N LYS A 60 -3.45 1.91 -18.54
CA LYS A 60 -2.92 1.81 -17.19
C LYS A 60 -3.89 1.11 -16.24
N LEU A 61 -5.18 1.48 -16.30
CA LEU A 61 -6.22 0.82 -15.53
C LEU A 61 -6.26 -0.67 -15.83
N LYS A 62 -6.16 -1.05 -17.10
CA LYS A 62 -6.12 -2.45 -17.53
C LYS A 62 -4.92 -3.18 -16.92
N GLN A 63 -3.71 -2.61 -17.02
CA GLN A 63 -2.49 -3.21 -16.46
C GLN A 63 -2.58 -3.39 -14.94
N ILE A 64 -3.11 -2.41 -14.21
CA ILE A 64 -3.32 -2.48 -12.77
C ILE A 64 -4.38 -3.53 -12.43
N ALA A 65 -5.49 -3.56 -13.18
CA ALA A 65 -6.57 -4.50 -12.97
C ALA A 65 -6.15 -5.96 -13.17
N GLU A 66 -5.29 -6.22 -14.16
CA GLU A 66 -4.71 -7.53 -14.42
C GLU A 66 -3.81 -7.98 -13.26
N VAL A 67 -2.89 -7.11 -12.82
CA VAL A 67 -1.98 -7.42 -11.71
C VAL A 67 -2.74 -7.73 -10.43
N LEU A 68 -3.78 -6.95 -10.14
CA LEU A 68 -4.58 -7.09 -8.91
C LEU A 68 -5.74 -8.08 -9.03
N SER A 69 -5.92 -8.72 -10.18
CA SER A 69 -7.01 -9.67 -10.45
C SER A 69 -8.39 -9.09 -10.07
N ILE A 70 -8.70 -7.88 -10.59
CA ILE A 70 -9.95 -7.15 -10.32
C ILE A 70 -10.70 -6.76 -11.60
N ALA A 71 -10.25 -7.23 -12.76
CA ALA A 71 -10.85 -6.87 -14.06
C ALA A 71 -12.34 -7.27 -14.16
N ASP A 72 -12.70 -8.40 -13.56
CA ASP A 72 -14.05 -8.97 -13.55
C ASP A 72 -15.05 -8.24 -12.64
N ILE A 73 -14.57 -7.36 -11.77
CA ILE A 73 -15.40 -6.64 -10.79
C ILE A 73 -15.50 -5.13 -11.07
N MET A 74 -14.92 -4.61 -12.16
CA MET A 74 -14.85 -3.17 -12.43
C MET A 74 -16.20 -2.46 -12.42
N GLY A 75 -17.26 -3.10 -12.89
CA GLY A 75 -18.62 -2.54 -12.92
C GLY A 75 -19.42 -2.74 -11.64
N LYS A 76 -18.91 -3.50 -10.66
CA LYS A 76 -19.66 -3.80 -9.43
C LYS A 76 -19.67 -2.61 -8.47
N SER A 77 -20.73 -2.56 -7.62
CA SER A 77 -20.70 -1.71 -6.43
C SER A 77 -19.61 -2.19 -5.46
N VAL A 78 -18.99 -1.26 -4.74
CA VAL A 78 -18.02 -1.64 -3.68
C VAL A 78 -18.70 -2.33 -2.49
N THR A 79 -20.01 -2.22 -2.35
CA THR A 79 -20.78 -2.98 -1.35
C THR A 79 -20.92 -4.46 -1.67
N ASP A 80 -20.79 -4.84 -2.95
CA ASP A 80 -21.02 -6.20 -3.46
C ASP A 80 -19.74 -7.03 -3.60
N ILE A 81 -18.62 -6.51 -3.08
CA ILE A 81 -17.32 -7.17 -3.16
C ILE A 81 -16.76 -7.49 -1.77
N SER A 82 -15.91 -8.53 -1.69
CA SER A 82 -15.30 -8.97 -0.43
C SER A 82 -14.28 -7.98 0.11
N GLY A 83 -13.90 -8.09 1.39
CA GLY A 83 -12.88 -7.27 2.03
C GLY A 83 -11.53 -7.30 1.29
N GLY A 84 -11.05 -8.48 0.90
CA GLY A 84 -9.84 -8.61 0.10
C GLY A 84 -9.95 -7.96 -1.29
N GLN A 85 -11.14 -8.01 -1.92
CA GLN A 85 -11.40 -7.28 -3.17
C GLN A 85 -11.41 -5.76 -2.94
N LYS A 86 -12.04 -5.28 -1.86
CA LYS A 86 -12.02 -3.86 -1.49
C LYS A 86 -10.59 -3.35 -1.30
N GLN A 87 -9.75 -4.13 -0.64
CA GLN A 87 -8.35 -3.76 -0.45
C GLN A 87 -7.59 -3.68 -1.77
N ARG A 88 -7.80 -4.64 -2.69
CA ARG A 88 -7.19 -4.59 -4.03
C ARG A 88 -7.65 -3.37 -4.84
N VAL A 89 -8.91 -2.96 -4.70
CA VAL A 89 -9.45 -1.72 -5.30
C VAL A 89 -8.78 -0.48 -4.68
N ALA A 90 -8.59 -0.45 -3.36
CA ALA A 90 -7.89 0.65 -2.69
C ALA A 90 -6.42 0.74 -3.13
N ILE A 91 -5.75 -0.40 -3.32
CA ILE A 91 -4.39 -0.47 -3.88
C ILE A 91 -4.37 0.04 -5.32
N ALA A 92 -5.32 -0.37 -6.16
CA ALA A 92 -5.44 0.12 -7.54
C ALA A 92 -5.61 1.64 -7.61
N ARG A 93 -6.46 2.19 -6.74
CA ARG A 93 -6.65 3.64 -6.60
C ARG A 93 -5.37 4.35 -6.19
N ALA A 94 -4.59 3.78 -5.28
CA ALA A 94 -3.31 4.36 -4.88
C ALA A 94 -2.28 4.38 -6.02
N LEU A 95 -2.35 3.41 -6.95
CA LEU A 95 -1.42 3.26 -8.08
C LEU A 95 -1.76 4.12 -9.30
N ILE A 96 -3.04 4.50 -9.49
CA ILE A 96 -3.50 5.05 -10.76
C ILE A 96 -2.77 6.33 -11.18
N ASN A 97 -2.31 7.14 -10.22
CA ASN A 97 -1.52 8.35 -10.47
C ASN A 97 -0.01 8.11 -10.67
N THR A 98 0.47 6.86 -10.72
CA THR A 98 1.90 6.53 -10.75
C THR A 98 2.70 7.25 -9.64
N PRO A 99 2.37 7.00 -8.37
CA PRO A 99 3.05 7.67 -7.28
C PRO A 99 4.52 7.24 -7.18
N GLN A 100 5.35 8.09 -6.60
CA GLN A 100 6.76 7.76 -6.30
C GLN A 100 6.87 6.83 -5.07
N ILE A 101 5.91 6.97 -4.13
CA ILE A 101 5.86 6.20 -2.89
C ILE A 101 4.42 5.81 -2.56
N ILE A 102 4.23 4.61 -2.04
CA ILE A 102 2.97 4.18 -1.43
C ILE A 102 3.18 4.07 0.07
N LEU A 103 2.27 4.71 0.82
CA LEU A 103 2.18 4.58 2.28
C LEU A 103 0.96 3.72 2.61
N ALA A 104 1.18 2.60 3.28
CA ALA A 104 0.14 1.66 3.68
C ALA A 104 0.04 1.62 5.21
N ASP A 105 -1.13 1.95 5.72
CA ASP A 105 -1.44 1.93 7.15
C ASP A 105 -2.32 0.72 7.46
N GLU A 106 -1.74 -0.29 8.12
CA GLU A 106 -2.38 -1.58 8.44
C GLU A 106 -3.16 -2.21 7.26
N PRO A 107 -2.55 -2.38 6.08
CA PRO A 107 -3.29 -2.72 4.85
C PRO A 107 -3.99 -4.09 4.90
N THR A 108 -3.72 -4.90 5.91
CA THR A 108 -4.28 -6.25 6.11
C THR A 108 -5.09 -6.38 7.39
N GLY A 109 -5.21 -5.32 8.18
CA GLY A 109 -5.80 -5.37 9.53
C GLY A 109 -7.26 -5.79 9.59
N ASN A 110 -8.03 -5.61 8.50
CA ASN A 110 -9.46 -6.01 8.41
C ASN A 110 -9.68 -7.27 7.55
N LEU A 111 -8.63 -8.08 7.31
CA LEU A 111 -8.68 -9.23 6.42
C LEU A 111 -8.48 -10.54 7.17
N ASP A 112 -9.09 -11.62 6.67
CA ASP A 112 -8.76 -12.98 7.09
C ASP A 112 -7.36 -13.39 6.60
N SER A 113 -6.79 -14.45 7.19
CA SER A 113 -5.41 -14.89 6.90
C SER A 113 -5.14 -15.18 5.43
N LYS A 114 -6.11 -15.77 4.69
CA LYS A 114 -5.96 -16.06 3.27
C LYS A 114 -5.99 -14.78 2.43
N SER A 115 -6.87 -13.86 2.75
CA SER A 115 -6.94 -12.55 2.10
C SER A 115 -5.70 -11.71 2.40
N THR A 116 -5.16 -11.79 3.61
CA THR A 116 -3.88 -11.16 4.02
C THR A 116 -2.74 -11.64 3.14
N GLU A 117 -2.55 -12.96 3.00
CA GLU A 117 -1.50 -13.54 2.15
C GLU A 117 -1.60 -13.02 0.71
N ASN A 118 -2.78 -13.14 0.10
CA ASN A 118 -3.01 -12.67 -1.26
C ASN A 118 -2.70 -11.16 -1.43
N VAL A 119 -3.16 -10.31 -0.49
CA VAL A 119 -2.90 -8.86 -0.56
C VAL A 119 -1.41 -8.57 -0.44
N MET A 120 -0.69 -9.25 0.44
CA MET A 120 0.75 -9.09 0.58
C MET A 120 1.50 -9.52 -0.67
N GLU A 121 1.11 -10.62 -1.32
CA GLU A 121 1.67 -11.04 -2.61
C GLU A 121 1.46 -9.95 -3.69
N TYR A 122 0.24 -9.41 -3.80
CA TYR A 122 -0.04 -8.31 -4.72
C TYR A 122 0.82 -7.07 -4.45
N LEU A 123 1.06 -6.70 -3.19
CA LEU A 123 1.91 -5.57 -2.83
C LEU A 123 3.38 -5.81 -3.24
N VAL A 124 3.89 -7.03 -3.07
CA VAL A 124 5.22 -7.42 -3.55
C VAL A 124 5.31 -7.36 -5.07
N ASP A 125 4.30 -7.87 -5.79
CA ASP A 125 4.26 -7.85 -7.26
C ASP A 125 4.22 -6.41 -7.81
N ILE A 126 3.46 -5.54 -7.16
CA ILE A 126 3.39 -4.11 -7.48
C ILE A 126 4.74 -3.43 -7.29
N ASN A 127 5.38 -3.63 -6.13
CA ASN A 127 6.70 -3.08 -5.84
C ASN A 127 7.70 -3.48 -6.94
N ARG A 128 7.73 -4.78 -7.33
CA ARG A 128 8.63 -5.31 -8.36
C ARG A 128 8.31 -4.80 -9.76
N LYS A 129 7.02 -4.85 -10.15
CA LYS A 129 6.58 -4.53 -11.52
C LYS A 129 6.67 -3.03 -11.80
N PHE A 130 6.21 -2.20 -10.86
CA PHE A 130 6.17 -0.75 -11.05
C PHE A 130 7.36 -0.02 -10.45
N LYS A 131 8.26 -0.73 -9.74
CA LYS A 131 9.46 -0.18 -9.07
C LYS A 131 9.12 1.00 -8.13
N ILE A 132 7.99 0.91 -7.43
CA ILE A 132 7.50 1.92 -6.50
C ILE A 132 7.96 1.55 -5.09
N THR A 133 8.51 2.50 -4.36
CA THR A 133 8.81 2.32 -2.94
C THR A 133 7.51 2.17 -2.15
N LEU A 134 7.40 1.11 -1.35
CA LEU A 134 6.26 0.86 -0.48
C LEU A 134 6.71 0.92 0.98
N VAL A 135 6.10 1.80 1.75
CA VAL A 135 6.29 1.89 3.21
C VAL A 135 5.00 1.45 3.87
N MET A 136 5.09 0.41 4.69
CA MET A 136 3.94 -0.15 5.39
C MET A 136 4.12 0.01 6.91
N VAL A 137 3.09 0.45 7.59
CA VAL A 137 2.97 0.39 9.04
C VAL A 137 2.07 -0.79 9.38
N THR A 138 2.54 -1.70 10.24
CA THR A 138 1.77 -2.84 10.70
C THR A 138 2.28 -3.35 12.04
N HIS A 139 1.41 -3.94 12.83
CA HIS A 139 1.75 -4.73 14.01
C HIS A 139 1.77 -6.24 13.72
N ASP A 140 1.40 -6.64 12.49
CA ASP A 140 1.41 -8.04 12.07
C ASP A 140 2.79 -8.47 11.56
N SER A 141 3.48 -9.31 12.32
CA SER A 141 4.79 -9.87 11.96
C SER A 141 4.75 -10.70 10.67
N TYR A 142 3.60 -11.36 10.38
CA TYR A 142 3.44 -12.11 9.15
C TYR A 142 3.45 -11.17 7.94
N ALA A 143 2.66 -10.10 7.96
CA ALA A 143 2.68 -9.09 6.91
C ALA A 143 4.08 -8.44 6.76
N ALA A 144 4.75 -8.12 7.89
CA ALA A 144 6.10 -7.57 7.88
C ALA A 144 7.13 -8.52 7.23
N SER A 145 6.93 -9.85 7.27
CA SER A 145 7.83 -10.82 6.67
C SER A 145 7.89 -10.77 5.13
N PHE A 146 6.94 -10.13 4.47
CA PHE A 146 6.94 -9.90 3.02
C PHE A 146 7.81 -8.72 2.60
N CYS A 147 8.18 -7.83 3.52
CA CYS A 147 9.01 -6.66 3.24
C CYS A 147 10.48 -7.02 3.05
N ASP A 148 11.22 -6.20 2.29
CA ASP A 148 12.67 -6.35 2.14
C ASP A 148 13.42 -5.90 3.40
N LYS A 149 12.82 -4.96 4.16
CA LYS A 149 13.38 -4.34 5.35
C LYS A 149 12.30 -4.08 6.38
N VAL A 150 12.59 -4.35 7.63
CA VAL A 150 11.71 -4.07 8.77
C VAL A 150 12.41 -3.16 9.76
N ILE A 151 11.74 -2.09 10.15
CA ILE A 151 12.17 -1.14 11.17
C ILE A 151 11.22 -1.28 12.36
N LEU A 152 11.76 -1.63 13.52
CA LEU A 152 11.01 -1.74 14.75
C LEU A 152 11.05 -0.42 15.52
N LEU A 153 9.87 0.06 15.89
CA LEU A 153 9.71 1.27 16.69
C LEU A 153 9.31 0.90 18.11
N LYS A 154 9.94 1.51 19.10
CA LYS A 154 9.58 1.44 20.52
C LYS A 154 9.57 2.86 21.10
N ASP A 155 8.48 3.23 21.77
CA ASP A 155 8.30 4.54 22.42
C ASP A 155 8.58 5.73 21.47
N GLY A 156 8.21 5.60 20.19
CA GLY A 156 8.40 6.62 19.16
C GLY A 156 9.83 6.76 18.62
N ILE A 157 10.73 5.84 18.99
CA ILE A 157 12.13 5.83 18.57
C ILE A 157 12.39 4.57 17.74
N GLN A 158 13.22 4.71 16.69
CA GLN A 158 13.73 3.56 15.97
C GLN A 158 14.62 2.72 16.91
N PHE A 159 14.20 1.49 17.16
CA PHE A 159 14.89 0.59 18.07
C PHE A 159 15.85 -0.36 17.35
N LEU A 160 15.36 -1.04 16.32
CA LEU A 160 16.13 -1.98 15.54
C LEU A 160 15.69 -1.94 14.07
N GLU A 161 16.57 -2.43 13.22
CA GLU A 161 16.36 -2.57 11.78
C GLU A 161 16.91 -3.90 11.31
N ILE A 162 16.16 -4.62 10.49
CA ILE A 162 16.61 -5.88 9.88
C ILE A 162 16.24 -5.93 8.41
N GLU A 163 17.10 -6.58 7.65
CA GLU A 163 16.91 -6.81 6.21
C GLU A 163 16.63 -8.29 5.93
N LYS A 164 15.71 -8.53 5.02
CA LYS A 164 15.33 -9.88 4.60
C LYS A 164 16.42 -10.56 3.78
N ASN A 165 17.13 -9.78 2.97
CA ASN A 165 18.10 -10.29 2.00
C ASN A 165 17.48 -11.38 1.09
N ASN A 166 18.14 -12.52 0.94
CA ASN A 166 17.66 -13.65 0.14
C ASN A 166 16.87 -14.69 0.94
N LYS A 167 16.39 -14.36 2.15
CA LYS A 167 15.63 -15.27 3.01
C LYS A 167 14.21 -15.45 2.50
N SER A 168 13.61 -16.63 2.74
CA SER A 168 12.19 -16.85 2.55
C SER A 168 11.37 -16.04 3.56
N ASN A 169 10.08 -15.77 3.27
CA ASN A 169 9.17 -15.12 4.22
C ASN A 169 9.13 -15.86 5.55
N SER A 170 9.09 -17.21 5.53
CA SER A 170 9.01 -18.01 6.74
C SER A 170 10.28 -17.94 7.60
N THR A 171 11.46 -17.83 6.97
CA THR A 171 12.73 -17.64 7.70
C THR A 171 12.81 -16.24 8.27
N PHE A 172 12.45 -15.22 7.49
CA PHE A 172 12.48 -13.84 7.93
C PHE A 172 11.46 -13.56 9.05
N LEU A 173 10.29 -14.22 9.01
CA LEU A 173 9.31 -14.17 10.09
C LEU A 173 9.88 -14.66 11.42
N LYS A 174 10.69 -15.74 11.42
CA LYS A 174 11.36 -16.22 12.63
C LYS A 174 12.33 -15.19 13.18
N ASP A 175 13.11 -14.55 12.30
CA ASP A 175 14.05 -13.49 12.71
C ASP A 175 13.29 -12.31 13.35
N ILE A 176 12.14 -11.91 12.79
CA ILE A 176 11.28 -10.87 13.36
C ILE A 176 10.79 -11.26 14.76
N TYR A 177 10.32 -12.50 14.94
CA TYR A 177 9.88 -12.97 16.25
C TYR A 177 11.01 -13.05 17.29
N GLU A 178 12.21 -13.43 16.89
CA GLU A 178 13.38 -13.44 17.78
C GLU A 178 13.73 -12.03 18.26
N LEU A 179 13.64 -11.03 17.37
CA LEU A 179 13.86 -9.64 17.72
C LEU A 179 12.76 -9.08 18.63
N LEU A 180 11.49 -9.41 18.36
CA LEU A 180 10.38 -8.97 19.22
C LEU A 180 10.50 -9.51 20.64
N LYS A 181 10.97 -10.74 20.84
CA LYS A 181 11.28 -11.29 22.17
C LYS A 181 12.36 -10.49 22.91
N GLN A 182 13.38 -10.02 22.22
CA GLN A 182 14.42 -9.18 22.83
C GLN A 182 13.89 -7.81 23.28
N ILE A 183 12.85 -7.29 22.60
CA ILE A 183 12.22 -6.00 22.93
C ILE A 183 11.22 -6.15 24.08
N GLY A 184 10.52 -7.28 24.15
CA GLY A 184 9.49 -7.55 25.16
C GLY A 184 10.03 -7.85 26.55
N GLY A 185 11.31 -8.22 26.72
CA GLY A 185 11.99 -8.30 28.02
C GLY A 185 11.38 -9.32 28.98
N GLU A 186 10.81 -10.46 28.50
CA GLU A 186 10.53 -11.68 29.29
C GLU A 186 10.74 -12.93 28.43
#